data_9390ae49d5e1b63f3f3743f49a1543e7
#
_entry.id   9390ae49d5e1b63f3f3743f49a1543e7
#
_cell.length_a   1.000
_cell.length_b   1.000
_cell.length_c   1.000
_cell.angle_alpha   90.00
_cell.angle_beta   90.00
_cell.angle_gamma   90.00
#
_symmetry.space_group_name_H-M   'P 1'
#
loop_
_entity.id
_entity.type
_entity.pdbx_description
1 polymer ?
#
loop_
_entity_poly.entity_id
_entity_poly.type
_entity_poly.pdbx_seq_one_letter_code
_entity_poly.pdbx_strand_id
1 'polypeptide(L)'
;MSENKARGPVMGGHRSRAMNSGEKAKDFKGAMKRLLKYMERYKIRFVLMFLFAIAGTIFNIVGPKILGKATTELFNGLVAKVNGTGSIDFEKIGYILLWTLGLYLASACFSFIQGYVMTGISNDVTYNLRKDISKKFSRLPMNYYESRTNGEILSRVTNDVDTLQMSLNQSITQLITSVTTLIGVFVMML
;
A
#
# COMPACT_ATOMS: atom_id res chain seq x y z
N MET A 1 37.89 -34.81 -50.97
CA MET A 1 38.02 -33.52 -50.25
C MET A 1 36.64 -32.97 -50.06
N SER A 2 36.08 -33.22 -48.90
CA SER A 2 34.73 -32.87 -48.58
C SER A 2 34.77 -31.93 -47.33
N GLU A 3 34.42 -30.69 -47.55
CA GLU A 3 34.53 -29.61 -46.57
C GLU A 3 33.29 -29.63 -45.68
N ASN A 4 33.48 -29.99 -44.43
CA ASN A 4 32.46 -30.10 -43.39
C ASN A 4 32.23 -28.71 -42.76
N LYS A 5 31.20 -28.00 -43.22
CA LYS A 5 30.76 -26.71 -42.62
C LYS A 5 29.99 -26.98 -41.35
N ALA A 6 30.65 -26.79 -40.20
CA ALA A 6 30.05 -26.79 -38.89
C ALA A 6 29.01 -25.65 -38.78
N ARG A 7 27.73 -26.00 -38.57
CA ARG A 7 26.65 -25.08 -38.20
C ARG A 7 26.79 -24.77 -36.71
N GLY A 8 27.15 -23.53 -36.38
CA GLY A 8 27.11 -23.00 -35.03
C GLY A 8 25.69 -22.96 -34.44
N PRO A 9 25.56 -23.04 -33.10
CA PRO A 9 24.25 -23.04 -32.45
C PRO A 9 23.56 -21.66 -32.58
N VAL A 10 22.35 -21.70 -33.13
CA VAL A 10 21.46 -20.52 -33.17
C VAL A 10 21.03 -20.21 -31.73
N MET A 11 21.69 -19.22 -31.17
CA MET A 11 21.32 -18.64 -29.87
C MET A 11 19.95 -17.93 -30.03
N GLY A 12 18.89 -18.65 -29.63
CA GLY A 12 17.54 -18.12 -29.55
C GLY A 12 17.49 -16.98 -28.54
N GLY A 13 17.62 -15.77 -29.01
CA GLY A 13 17.41 -14.57 -28.20
C GLY A 13 15.97 -14.57 -27.67
N HIS A 14 15.81 -14.86 -26.38
CA HIS A 14 14.62 -14.48 -25.64
C HIS A 14 14.52 -12.96 -25.74
N ARG A 15 13.80 -12.47 -26.75
CA ARG A 15 13.27 -11.11 -26.73
C ARG A 15 12.37 -11.03 -25.52
N SER A 16 12.89 -10.58 -24.40
CA SER A 16 12.13 -10.00 -23.31
C SER A 16 11.19 -8.99 -23.94
N ARG A 17 9.92 -9.38 -24.06
CA ARG A 17 8.86 -8.48 -24.45
C ARG A 17 8.86 -7.42 -23.37
N ALA A 18 9.56 -6.30 -23.64
CA ALA A 18 9.51 -5.11 -22.82
C ALA A 18 8.05 -4.89 -22.50
N MET A 19 7.73 -4.96 -21.23
CA MET A 19 6.42 -4.60 -20.69
C MET A 19 6.10 -3.23 -21.27
N ASN A 20 5.14 -3.16 -22.19
CA ASN A 20 4.72 -1.94 -22.85
C ASN A 20 4.05 -1.09 -21.77
N SER A 21 4.87 -0.33 -21.05
CA SER A 21 4.44 0.63 -20.06
C SER A 21 3.73 1.75 -20.78
N GLY A 22 2.38 1.73 -20.75
CA GLY A 22 1.62 2.92 -21.04
C GLY A 22 0.71 2.90 -22.25
N GLU A 23 -0.09 1.85 -22.49
CA GLU A 23 -1.37 2.11 -23.15
C GLU A 23 -2.21 2.95 -22.20
N LYS A 24 -2.20 4.26 -22.40
CA LYS A 24 -3.13 5.18 -21.72
C LYS A 24 -4.54 4.62 -21.93
N ALA A 25 -5.21 4.29 -20.82
CA ALA A 25 -6.59 3.81 -20.85
C ALA A 25 -7.40 4.78 -21.73
N LYS A 26 -7.99 4.28 -22.82
CA LYS A 26 -8.78 5.07 -23.79
C LYS A 26 -9.89 5.88 -23.11
N ASP A 27 -10.36 5.45 -21.93
CA ASP A 27 -11.37 6.14 -21.13
C ASP A 27 -11.03 6.02 -19.62
N PHE A 28 -9.98 6.75 -19.19
CA PHE A 28 -9.56 6.77 -17.78
C PHE A 28 -10.68 7.30 -16.87
N LYS A 29 -11.40 8.36 -17.28
CA LYS A 29 -12.47 8.96 -16.47
C LYS A 29 -13.65 8.01 -16.29
N GLY A 30 -14.05 7.29 -17.33
CA GLY A 30 -15.12 6.31 -17.26
C GLY A 30 -14.74 5.09 -16.43
N ALA A 31 -13.50 4.60 -16.54
CA ALA A 31 -12.99 3.51 -15.74
C ALA A 31 -12.93 3.90 -14.25
N MET A 32 -12.41 5.08 -13.93
CA MET A 32 -12.35 5.59 -12.56
C MET A 32 -13.75 5.78 -11.95
N LYS A 33 -14.70 6.34 -12.71
CA LYS A 33 -16.08 6.50 -12.25
C LYS A 33 -16.76 5.16 -11.95
N ARG A 34 -16.52 4.14 -12.77
CA ARG A 34 -17.02 2.78 -12.52
C ARG A 34 -16.39 2.18 -11.27
N LEU A 35 -15.09 2.34 -11.08
CA LEU A 35 -14.38 1.87 -9.90
C LEU A 35 -14.93 2.54 -8.62
N LEU A 36 -15.07 3.86 -8.63
CA LEU A 36 -15.68 4.61 -7.51
C LEU A 36 -17.10 4.13 -7.20
N LYS A 37 -17.89 3.80 -8.21
CA LYS A 37 -19.24 3.25 -8.03
C LYS A 37 -19.22 1.86 -7.36
N TYR A 38 -18.24 1.01 -7.67
CA TYR A 38 -18.05 -0.26 -6.94
C TYR A 38 -17.66 -0.01 -5.47
N MET A 39 -16.85 1.01 -5.21
CA MET A 39 -16.38 1.36 -3.88
C MET A 39 -17.47 2.02 -3.03
N GLU A 40 -18.42 2.73 -3.64
CA GLU A 40 -19.52 3.43 -2.94
C GLU A 40 -20.34 2.50 -2.04
N ARG A 41 -20.48 1.24 -2.41
CA ARG A 41 -21.15 0.20 -1.61
C ARG A 41 -20.46 -0.03 -0.25
N TYR A 42 -19.17 0.26 -0.15
CA TYR A 42 -18.35 -0.01 1.04
C TYR A 42 -18.00 1.27 1.82
N LYS A 43 -18.71 2.38 1.57
CA LYS A 43 -18.43 3.70 2.15
C LYS A 43 -18.22 3.69 3.68
N ILE A 44 -18.99 2.90 4.42
CA ILE A 44 -18.86 2.81 5.88
C ILE A 44 -17.50 2.16 6.26
N ARG A 45 -17.10 1.09 5.58
CA ARG A 45 -15.80 0.45 5.79
C ARG A 45 -14.64 1.39 5.41
N PHE A 46 -14.82 2.21 4.37
CA PHE A 46 -13.84 3.24 4.00
C PHE A 46 -13.70 4.31 5.07
N VAL A 47 -14.81 4.79 5.64
CA VAL A 47 -14.77 5.76 6.74
C VAL A 47 -14.05 5.18 7.96
N LEU A 48 -14.36 3.95 8.35
CA LEU A 48 -13.66 3.26 9.43
C LEU A 48 -12.16 3.14 9.16
N MET A 49 -11.79 2.67 7.97
CA MET A 49 -10.39 2.56 7.56
C MET A 49 -9.68 3.92 7.61
N PHE A 50 -10.34 4.98 7.14
CA PHE A 50 -9.80 6.33 7.15
C PHE A 50 -9.57 6.83 8.58
N LEU A 51 -10.51 6.61 9.50
CA LEU A 51 -10.37 6.97 10.91
C LEU A 51 -9.19 6.25 11.58
N PHE A 52 -9.04 4.95 11.36
CA PHE A 52 -7.92 4.18 11.90
C PHE A 52 -6.58 4.59 11.27
N ALA A 53 -6.56 4.92 9.98
CA ALA A 53 -5.38 5.42 9.30
C ALA A 53 -4.90 6.76 9.91
N ILE A 54 -5.83 7.69 10.12
CA ILE A 54 -5.53 8.99 10.74
C ILE A 54 -5.01 8.78 12.17
N ALA A 55 -5.71 7.99 12.98
CA ALA A 55 -5.31 7.73 14.36
C ALA A 55 -3.90 7.10 14.44
N GLY A 56 -3.64 6.06 13.64
CA GLY A 56 -2.33 5.40 13.58
C GLY A 56 -1.22 6.35 13.12
N THR A 57 -1.50 7.20 12.13
CA THR A 57 -0.52 8.18 11.62
C THR A 57 -0.23 9.27 12.66
N ILE A 58 -1.23 9.78 13.38
CA ILE A 58 -1.03 10.78 14.44
C ILE A 58 -0.09 10.22 15.52
N PHE A 59 -0.31 8.98 15.98
CA PHE A 59 0.57 8.36 16.97
C PHE A 59 1.99 8.16 16.45
N ASN A 60 2.13 7.83 15.18
CA ASN A 60 3.44 7.68 14.53
C ASN A 60 4.20 9.02 14.44
N ILE A 61 3.48 10.14 14.21
CA ILE A 61 4.08 11.48 14.16
C ILE A 61 4.44 12.00 15.57
N VAL A 62 3.61 11.71 16.57
CA VAL A 62 3.82 12.16 17.96
C VAL A 62 4.95 11.36 18.65
N GLY A 63 5.14 10.10 18.27
CA GLY A 63 6.15 9.21 18.87
C GLY A 63 7.56 9.80 18.92
N PRO A 64 8.14 10.27 17.80
CA PRO A 64 9.48 10.89 17.78
C PRO A 64 9.58 12.13 18.65
N LYS A 65 8.52 12.93 18.79
CA LYS A 65 8.51 14.11 19.68
C LYS A 65 8.62 13.72 21.16
N ILE A 66 7.94 12.65 21.56
CA ILE A 66 8.01 12.14 22.94
C ILE A 66 9.39 11.49 23.17
N LEU A 67 9.89 10.72 22.21
CA LEU A 67 11.23 10.13 22.28
C LEU A 67 12.32 11.19 22.38
N GLY A 68 12.16 12.34 21.70
CA GLY A 68 13.06 13.49 21.81
C GLY A 68 13.15 14.04 23.25
N LYS A 69 12.06 13.98 24.03
CA LYS A 69 12.12 14.37 25.45
C LYS A 69 13.01 13.43 26.27
N ALA A 70 13.00 12.13 26.01
CA ALA A 70 13.91 11.19 26.67
C ALA A 70 15.37 11.52 26.37
N THR A 71 15.70 11.86 25.14
CA THR A 71 17.05 12.28 24.72
C THR A 71 17.48 13.59 25.41
N THR A 72 16.54 14.55 25.52
CA THR A 72 16.81 15.82 26.23
C THR A 72 17.04 15.59 27.71
N GLU A 73 16.25 14.76 28.39
CA GLU A 73 16.42 14.42 29.81
C GLU A 73 17.76 13.68 30.05
N LEU A 74 18.13 12.77 29.15
CA LEU A 74 19.45 12.12 29.21
C LEU A 74 20.58 13.11 29.09
N PHE A 75 20.51 14.03 28.13
CA PHE A 75 21.53 15.07 27.95
C PHE A 75 21.65 16.01 29.16
N ASN A 76 20.51 16.48 29.66
CA ASN A 76 20.48 17.36 30.84
C ASN A 76 21.04 16.66 32.08
N GLY A 77 20.71 15.38 32.31
CA GLY A 77 21.25 14.58 33.38
C GLY A 77 22.76 14.34 33.27
N LEU A 78 23.27 14.18 32.04
CA LEU A 78 24.69 14.03 31.76
C LEU A 78 25.47 15.34 32.10
N VAL A 79 24.95 16.46 31.65
CA VAL A 79 25.50 17.79 31.94
C VAL A 79 25.52 18.08 33.46
N ALA A 80 24.41 17.77 34.15
CA ALA A 80 24.31 17.92 35.59
C ALA A 80 25.33 17.04 36.34
N LYS A 81 25.54 15.81 35.88
CA LYS A 81 26.56 14.90 36.44
C LYS A 81 27.99 15.41 36.25
N VAL A 82 28.31 15.94 35.05
CA VAL A 82 29.62 16.48 34.74
C VAL A 82 29.92 17.73 35.59
N ASN A 83 28.90 18.58 35.80
CA ASN A 83 29.01 19.80 36.61
C ASN A 83 28.92 19.52 38.13
N GLY A 84 28.74 18.28 38.56
CA GLY A 84 28.61 17.92 39.98
C GLY A 84 27.28 18.39 40.63
N THR A 85 26.30 18.83 39.85
CA THR A 85 25.03 19.41 40.33
C THR A 85 23.88 18.43 40.40
N GLY A 86 24.04 17.18 39.89
CA GLY A 86 22.98 16.19 39.89
C GLY A 86 23.39 14.85 39.27
N SER A 87 22.40 14.00 39.02
CA SER A 87 22.57 12.68 38.38
C SER A 87 21.57 12.49 37.26
N ILE A 88 21.81 11.46 36.42
CA ILE A 88 20.87 11.08 35.37
C ILE A 88 19.66 10.41 36.04
N ASP A 89 18.46 10.91 35.73
CA ASP A 89 17.20 10.32 36.19
C ASP A 89 16.73 9.21 35.23
N PHE A 90 17.23 7.99 35.49
CA PHE A 90 16.87 6.82 34.68
C PHE A 90 15.40 6.43 34.85
N GLU A 91 14.77 6.72 35.99
CA GLU A 91 13.37 6.40 36.24
C GLU A 91 12.46 7.23 35.35
N LYS A 92 12.70 8.54 35.25
CA LYS A 92 11.99 9.44 34.38
C LYS A 92 12.16 9.08 32.90
N ILE A 93 13.39 8.76 32.48
CA ILE A 93 13.68 8.31 31.13
C ILE A 93 12.95 7.00 30.83
N GLY A 94 12.99 6.04 31.75
CA GLY A 94 12.29 4.75 31.63
C GLY A 94 10.77 4.93 31.47
N TYR A 95 10.17 5.86 32.23
CA TYR A 95 8.75 6.19 32.10
C TYR A 95 8.41 6.79 30.72
N ILE A 96 9.22 7.71 30.20
CA ILE A 96 9.03 8.27 28.85
C ILE A 96 9.12 7.18 27.77
N LEU A 97 10.09 6.26 27.90
CA LEU A 97 10.26 5.18 26.96
C LEU A 97 9.09 4.20 27.00
N LEU A 98 8.59 3.89 28.18
CA LEU A 98 7.41 3.01 28.34
C LEU A 98 6.16 3.62 27.69
N TRP A 99 5.92 4.90 27.90
CA TRP A 99 4.84 5.63 27.23
C TRP A 99 4.99 5.65 25.73
N THR A 100 6.20 5.88 25.23
CA THR A 100 6.51 5.85 23.80
C THR A 100 6.27 4.47 23.19
N LEU A 101 6.66 3.41 23.90
CA LEU A 101 6.38 2.03 23.50
C LEU A 101 4.87 1.78 23.40
N GLY A 102 4.11 2.22 24.42
CA GLY A 102 2.63 2.11 24.39
C GLY A 102 2.00 2.81 23.19
N LEU A 103 2.47 4.00 22.84
CA LEU A 103 2.00 4.74 21.67
C LEU A 103 2.33 4.03 20.35
N TYR A 104 3.52 3.46 20.22
CA TYR A 104 3.88 2.70 19.02
C TYR A 104 3.08 1.40 18.90
N LEU A 105 2.82 0.71 20.01
CA LEU A 105 1.95 -0.46 20.02
C LEU A 105 0.52 -0.10 19.60
N ALA A 106 -0.03 0.99 20.11
CA ALA A 106 -1.34 1.48 19.70
C ALA A 106 -1.36 1.86 18.21
N SER A 107 -0.32 2.56 17.72
CA SER A 107 -0.16 2.88 16.29
C SER A 107 -0.13 1.61 15.43
N ALA A 108 0.61 0.59 15.85
CA ALA A 108 0.68 -0.69 15.14
C ALA A 108 -0.68 -1.39 15.09
N CYS A 109 -1.44 -1.38 16.20
CA CYS A 109 -2.79 -1.93 16.24
C CYS A 109 -3.73 -1.21 15.26
N PHE A 110 -3.71 0.12 15.24
CA PHE A 110 -4.54 0.88 14.31
C PHE A 110 -4.16 0.65 12.85
N SER A 111 -2.86 0.58 12.55
CA SER A 111 -2.36 0.27 11.20
C SER A 111 -2.75 -1.16 10.78
N PHE A 112 -2.72 -2.11 11.69
CA PHE A 112 -3.16 -3.48 11.43
C PHE A 112 -4.65 -3.54 11.10
N ILE A 113 -5.50 -2.89 11.92
CA ILE A 113 -6.95 -2.84 11.69
C ILE A 113 -7.26 -2.16 10.36
N GLN A 114 -6.60 -1.04 10.06
CA GLN A 114 -6.71 -0.35 8.78
C GLN A 114 -6.39 -1.26 7.60
N GLY A 115 -5.25 -1.95 7.65
CA GLY A 115 -4.82 -2.88 6.59
C GLY A 115 -5.80 -4.05 6.42
N TYR A 116 -6.30 -4.61 7.51
CA TYR A 116 -7.28 -5.68 7.49
C TYR A 116 -8.60 -5.25 6.83
N VAL A 117 -9.12 -4.08 7.21
CA VAL A 117 -10.34 -3.52 6.60
C VAL A 117 -10.14 -3.22 5.12
N MET A 118 -8.99 -2.63 4.73
CA MET A 118 -8.68 -2.33 3.33
C MET A 118 -8.55 -3.59 2.48
N THR A 119 -7.91 -4.63 3.00
CA THR A 119 -7.80 -5.93 2.33
C THR A 119 -9.19 -6.54 2.11
N GLY A 120 -10.07 -6.47 3.09
CA GLY A 120 -11.47 -6.90 2.97
C GLY A 120 -12.22 -6.16 1.86
N ILE A 121 -12.08 -4.84 1.80
CA ILE A 121 -12.68 -4.01 0.75
C ILE A 121 -12.14 -4.40 -0.64
N SER A 122 -10.82 -4.50 -0.78
CA SER A 122 -10.18 -4.88 -2.05
C SER A 122 -10.63 -6.25 -2.54
N ASN A 123 -10.72 -7.23 -1.64
CA ASN A 123 -11.21 -8.57 -1.96
C ASN A 123 -12.67 -8.55 -2.43
N ASP A 124 -13.54 -7.84 -1.73
CA ASP A 124 -14.97 -7.75 -2.08
C ASP A 124 -15.17 -7.05 -3.43
N VAL A 125 -14.43 -5.95 -3.68
CA VAL A 125 -14.47 -5.24 -4.98
C VAL A 125 -14.02 -6.16 -6.11
N THR A 126 -12.91 -6.86 -5.92
CA THR A 126 -12.34 -7.79 -6.90
C THR A 126 -13.27 -8.97 -7.17
N TYR A 127 -13.85 -9.54 -6.13
CA TYR A 127 -14.84 -10.62 -6.27
C TYR A 127 -16.03 -10.18 -7.13
N ASN A 128 -16.61 -9.01 -6.83
CA ASN A 128 -17.73 -8.49 -7.60
C ASN A 128 -17.32 -8.18 -9.06
N LEU A 129 -16.14 -7.63 -9.27
CA LEU A 129 -15.60 -7.37 -10.60
C LEU A 129 -15.45 -8.67 -11.42
N ARG A 130 -14.85 -9.72 -10.83
CA ARG A 130 -14.72 -11.04 -11.47
C ARG A 130 -16.08 -11.63 -11.81
N LYS A 131 -17.05 -11.52 -10.90
CA LYS A 131 -18.42 -11.99 -11.12
C LYS A 131 -19.07 -11.28 -12.30
N ASP A 132 -18.92 -9.96 -12.40
CA ASP A 132 -19.51 -9.18 -13.50
C ASP A 132 -18.79 -9.43 -14.83
N ILE A 133 -17.46 -9.60 -14.82
CA ILE A 133 -16.69 -9.99 -15.99
C ILE A 133 -17.14 -11.39 -16.48
N SER A 134 -17.25 -12.37 -15.59
CA SER A 134 -17.69 -13.72 -15.93
C SER A 134 -19.09 -13.73 -16.54
N LYS A 135 -20.04 -13.00 -15.92
CA LYS A 135 -21.38 -12.84 -16.48
C LYS A 135 -21.39 -12.18 -17.86
N LYS A 136 -20.50 -11.23 -18.08
CA LYS A 136 -20.38 -10.55 -19.37
C LYS A 136 -19.79 -11.49 -20.42
N PHE A 137 -18.80 -12.29 -20.07
CA PHE A 137 -18.27 -13.31 -20.97
C PHE A 137 -19.35 -14.31 -21.42
N SER A 138 -20.17 -14.83 -20.50
CA SER A 138 -21.28 -15.77 -20.85
C SER A 138 -22.27 -15.20 -21.85
N ARG A 139 -22.27 -13.90 -22.11
CA ARG A 139 -23.22 -13.22 -23.04
C ARG A 139 -22.54 -12.72 -24.32
N LEU A 140 -21.24 -12.96 -24.50
CA LEU A 140 -20.51 -12.52 -25.68
C LEU A 140 -20.80 -13.48 -26.86
N PRO A 141 -20.91 -12.97 -28.12
CA PRO A 141 -21.08 -13.78 -29.30
C PRO A 141 -19.85 -14.65 -29.56
N MET A 142 -20.06 -15.81 -30.23
CA MET A 142 -19.02 -16.79 -30.53
C MET A 142 -17.83 -16.20 -31.28
N ASN A 143 -18.05 -15.24 -32.17
CA ASN A 143 -17.04 -14.53 -32.95
C ASN A 143 -15.99 -13.82 -32.05
N TYR A 144 -16.34 -13.43 -30.82
CA TYR A 144 -15.39 -12.85 -29.87
C TYR A 144 -14.38 -13.89 -29.39
N TYR A 145 -14.80 -15.14 -29.21
CA TYR A 145 -13.93 -16.24 -28.77
C TYR A 145 -13.03 -16.75 -29.88
N GLU A 146 -13.50 -16.72 -31.11
CA GLU A 146 -12.74 -17.10 -32.29
C GLU A 146 -11.62 -16.10 -32.62
N SER A 147 -11.82 -14.82 -32.29
CA SER A 147 -10.83 -13.76 -32.55
C SER A 147 -9.76 -13.61 -31.46
N ARG A 148 -9.84 -14.34 -30.36
CA ARG A 148 -8.92 -14.25 -29.21
C ARG A 148 -8.52 -15.61 -28.67
N THR A 149 -7.31 -15.68 -28.10
CA THR A 149 -6.86 -16.91 -27.45
C THR A 149 -7.52 -17.08 -26.08
N ASN A 150 -7.85 -18.31 -25.69
CA ASN A 150 -8.39 -18.61 -24.36
C ASN A 150 -7.46 -18.13 -23.25
N GLY A 151 -6.13 -18.15 -23.48
CA GLY A 151 -5.13 -17.64 -22.55
C GLY A 151 -5.22 -16.13 -22.32
N GLU A 152 -5.52 -15.33 -23.38
CA GLU A 152 -5.71 -13.88 -23.25
C GLU A 152 -6.95 -13.55 -22.41
N ILE A 153 -8.05 -14.25 -22.66
CA ILE A 153 -9.29 -14.07 -21.91
C ILE A 153 -9.10 -14.43 -20.44
N LEU A 154 -8.45 -15.57 -20.17
CA LEU A 154 -8.18 -16.02 -18.80
C LEU A 154 -7.24 -15.07 -18.06
N SER A 155 -6.18 -14.58 -18.73
CA SER A 155 -5.26 -13.61 -18.16
C SER A 155 -5.95 -12.33 -17.71
N ARG A 156 -6.91 -11.82 -18.48
CA ARG A 156 -7.69 -10.62 -18.10
C ARG A 156 -8.56 -10.84 -16.86
N VAL A 157 -9.15 -12.04 -16.72
CA VAL A 157 -10.01 -12.37 -15.57
C VAL A 157 -9.21 -12.63 -14.30
N THR A 158 -7.98 -13.12 -14.44
CA THR A 158 -7.12 -13.45 -13.31
C THR A 158 -6.08 -12.35 -13.05
N ASN A 159 -5.09 -12.22 -13.92
CA ASN A 159 -3.91 -11.37 -13.67
C ASN A 159 -4.24 -9.88 -13.63
N ASP A 160 -5.09 -9.37 -14.54
CA ASP A 160 -5.43 -7.94 -14.57
C ASP A 160 -6.26 -7.56 -13.35
N VAL A 161 -7.17 -8.45 -12.93
CA VAL A 161 -8.01 -8.21 -11.75
C VAL A 161 -7.20 -8.34 -10.45
N ASP A 162 -6.23 -9.26 -10.37
CA ASP A 162 -5.31 -9.37 -9.23
C ASP A 162 -4.38 -8.15 -9.13
N THR A 163 -3.86 -7.68 -10.26
CA THR A 163 -3.06 -6.46 -10.34
C THR A 163 -3.88 -5.25 -9.87
N LEU A 164 -5.13 -5.16 -10.26
CA LEU A 164 -6.05 -4.11 -9.80
C LEU A 164 -6.28 -4.19 -8.29
N GLN A 165 -6.47 -5.39 -7.73
CA GLN A 165 -6.62 -5.60 -6.29
C GLN A 165 -5.40 -5.11 -5.51
N MET A 166 -4.20 -5.52 -5.93
CA MET A 166 -2.94 -5.10 -5.30
C MET A 166 -2.76 -3.58 -5.39
N SER A 167 -3.00 -3.02 -6.56
CA SER A 167 -2.88 -1.58 -6.81
C SER A 167 -3.88 -0.77 -5.97
N LEU A 168 -5.12 -1.23 -5.86
CA LEU A 168 -6.14 -0.59 -5.02
C LEU A 168 -5.71 -0.59 -3.55
N ASN A 169 -5.31 -1.76 -3.03
CA ASN A 169 -4.91 -1.90 -1.65
C ASN A 169 -3.71 -0.98 -1.33
N GLN A 170 -2.67 -1.02 -2.14
CA GLN A 170 -1.45 -0.26 -1.92
C GLN A 170 -1.67 1.25 -2.15
N SER A 171 -2.28 1.64 -3.28
CA SER A 171 -2.41 3.05 -3.66
C SER A 171 -3.32 3.83 -2.72
N ILE A 172 -4.46 3.25 -2.32
CA ILE A 172 -5.40 3.92 -1.42
C ILE A 172 -4.78 4.07 -0.02
N THR A 173 -4.18 3.00 0.50
CA THR A 173 -3.48 3.05 1.78
C THR A 173 -2.38 4.10 1.78
N GLN A 174 -1.51 4.08 0.76
CA GLN A 174 -0.41 5.02 0.62
C GLN A 174 -0.88 6.47 0.52
N LEU A 175 -1.92 6.73 -0.28
CA LEU A 175 -2.47 8.06 -0.47
C LEU A 175 -2.99 8.63 0.86
N ILE A 176 -3.78 7.86 1.61
CA ILE A 176 -4.34 8.30 2.89
C ILE A 176 -3.22 8.57 3.90
N THR A 177 -2.28 7.63 4.03
CA THR A 177 -1.15 7.78 4.97
C THR A 177 -0.29 9.00 4.61
N SER A 178 0.05 9.18 3.32
CA SER A 178 0.87 10.31 2.86
C SER A 178 0.20 11.65 3.10
N VAL A 179 -1.09 11.78 2.76
CA VAL A 179 -1.86 13.03 3.00
C VAL A 179 -1.96 13.33 4.49
N THR A 180 -2.27 12.32 5.30
CA THR A 180 -2.39 12.49 6.76
C THR A 180 -1.04 12.86 7.37
N THR A 181 0.06 12.22 6.94
CA THR A 181 1.40 12.54 7.41
C THR A 181 1.81 13.96 7.03
N LEU A 182 1.56 14.37 5.79
CA LEU A 182 1.89 15.71 5.31
C LEU A 182 1.15 16.78 6.13
N ILE A 183 -0.17 16.62 6.31
CA ILE A 183 -0.97 17.54 7.13
C ILE A 183 -0.50 17.51 8.59
N GLY A 184 -0.30 16.33 9.15
CA GLY A 184 0.11 16.17 10.55
C GLY A 184 1.47 16.79 10.85
N VAL A 185 2.46 16.57 9.97
CA VAL A 185 3.79 17.19 10.11
C VAL A 185 3.68 18.72 9.98
N PHE A 186 2.91 19.21 9.01
CA PHE A 186 2.72 20.65 8.83
C PHE A 186 2.10 21.31 10.07
N VAL A 187 1.05 20.70 10.64
CA VAL A 187 0.42 21.16 11.89
C VAL A 187 1.40 21.12 13.08
N MET A 188 2.33 20.17 13.12
CA MET A 188 3.32 20.06 14.19
C MET A 188 4.47 21.07 14.07
N MET A 189 4.68 21.65 12.87
CA MET A 189 5.70 22.67 12.61
C MET A 189 5.19 24.10 12.85
N LEU A 190 3.88 24.32 12.83
CA LEU A 190 3.24 25.59 13.19
C LEU A 190 3.10 25.74 14.70
#